data_9496e7a029ee4cda7a8bbda25cbb99f3
#
_entry.id   9496e7a029ee4cda7a8bbda25cbb99f3
#
_cell.length_a   1.000
_cell.length_b   1.000
_cell.length_c   1.000
_cell.angle_alpha   90.00
_cell.angle_beta   90.00
_cell.angle_gamma   90.00
#
_symmetry.space_group_name_H-M   'P 1'
#
loop_
_entity.id
_entity.type
_entity.pdbx_description
1 polymer ?
#
loop_
_entity_poly.entity_id
_entity_poly.type
_entity_poly.pdbx_seq_one_letter_code
_entity_poly.pdbx_strand_id
1 'polypeptide(L)'
;MDVRVKFLGAAKSVTGSRFLLDIGDFRVLFDCGLFQGLKELRLRNWEPCPVEASSIHAVVISHGHIDHTGFLPRLVKEGFSGPIYCTKPTADLLELLLLDSAKLQEEEALYAAQKGYSRHSHPEPLYYTADAQRVFPLVKKFDYGVEIPLADRVSIKFHAAGHMLGAAITEMFIKGDTQQKKIVFSGDLGRKSDEILPPPVQIKQADILFIESTYGHKSNKVNDPDQELGRIVRQTFNNGGVLLIPAFAVGRTQTLLYHFHDLMERDIIPDVPVYVDSPMATSATYLYYRHPTYHSAVFNRTEFARQLETNLMVFVKTARHSKALNDIKTNAIIISSSGMMTGGRVLHHLYHRLRNPHDTLLIAGYQAEGTRGRDLVDGKPSIRIFGEEVPVRCNIENMGAFSGHADREELFEWMSAFEDKPKMTFTVHGENPGLSAYAEEIRTRLGWNVIVPDYLESVQLFKGI
;
A
#
# COMPACT_ATOMS: atom_id res chain seq x y z
N MET A 1 31.82 14.56 -5.38
CA MET A 1 30.43 14.84 -5.00
C MET A 1 30.07 13.98 -3.79
N ASP A 2 29.41 14.55 -2.78
CA ASP A 2 28.93 13.82 -1.60
C ASP A 2 27.48 13.42 -1.79
N VAL A 3 27.11 12.24 -1.28
CA VAL A 3 25.72 11.74 -1.31
C VAL A 3 25.29 11.34 0.09
N ARG A 4 24.19 11.91 0.55
CA ARG A 4 23.61 11.63 1.87
C ARG A 4 22.13 11.27 1.75
N VAL A 5 21.65 10.47 2.68
CA VAL A 5 20.21 10.24 2.85
C VAL A 5 19.75 10.76 4.21
N LYS A 6 18.55 11.33 4.26
CA LYS A 6 17.83 11.66 5.50
C LYS A 6 16.50 10.92 5.51
N PHE A 7 16.23 10.19 6.59
CA PHE A 7 15.02 9.37 6.76
C PHE A 7 13.89 10.22 7.35
N LEU A 8 12.97 10.68 6.51
CA LEU A 8 11.84 11.52 6.91
C LEU A 8 10.58 10.71 7.23
N GLY A 9 10.66 9.38 7.16
CA GLY A 9 9.58 8.45 7.49
C GLY A 9 9.91 7.01 7.08
N ALA A 10 8.97 6.09 7.28
CA ALA A 10 9.15 4.64 7.14
C ALA A 10 10.40 4.09 7.84
N ALA A 11 10.86 4.77 8.87
CA ALA A 11 11.94 4.39 9.77
C ALA A 11 11.29 3.87 11.06
N LYS A 12 11.38 2.56 11.31
CA LYS A 12 10.69 1.84 12.39
C LYS A 12 9.16 1.98 12.37
N SER A 13 8.60 2.25 11.19
CA SER A 13 7.15 2.27 10.90
C SER A 13 6.89 1.80 9.47
N VAL A 14 5.71 1.23 9.22
CA VAL A 14 5.27 0.80 7.87
C VAL A 14 4.56 1.91 7.10
N THR A 15 4.57 3.15 7.58
CA THR A 15 3.86 4.25 6.92
C THR A 15 4.69 5.52 6.89
N GLY A 16 4.30 6.46 6.04
CA GLY A 16 4.96 7.74 5.89
C GLY A 16 6.28 7.65 5.11
N SER A 17 6.36 6.75 4.11
CA SER A 17 7.58 6.53 3.33
C SER A 17 8.09 7.82 2.71
N ARG A 18 9.29 8.28 3.15
CA ARG A 18 9.95 9.51 2.69
C ARG A 18 11.45 9.42 2.94
N PHE A 19 12.25 9.36 1.87
CA PHE A 19 13.72 9.33 1.94
C PHE A 19 14.29 10.47 1.12
N LEU A 20 14.91 11.45 1.78
CA LEU A 20 15.53 12.58 1.10
C LEU A 20 17.00 12.29 0.81
N LEU A 21 17.38 12.36 -0.46
CA LEU A 21 18.76 12.25 -0.91
C LEU A 21 19.30 13.62 -1.29
N ASP A 22 20.40 14.00 -0.67
CA ASP A 22 21.25 15.12 -1.09
C ASP A 22 22.39 14.56 -1.94
N ILE A 23 22.45 14.94 -3.22
CA ILE A 23 23.45 14.49 -4.22
C ILE A 23 24.17 15.72 -4.75
N GLY A 24 25.24 16.15 -4.06
CA GLY A 24 25.80 17.47 -4.26
C GLY A 24 24.76 18.57 -4.03
N ASP A 25 24.51 19.40 -5.05
CA ASP A 25 23.48 20.44 -5.01
C ASP A 25 22.10 19.96 -5.44
N PHE A 26 21.96 18.72 -5.91
CA PHE A 26 20.69 18.14 -6.34
C PHE A 26 20.04 17.38 -5.19
N ARG A 27 18.79 17.74 -4.89
CA ARG A 27 18.01 17.15 -3.80
C ARG A 27 16.78 16.43 -4.35
N VAL A 28 16.66 15.13 -4.08
CA VAL A 28 15.54 14.30 -4.53
C VAL A 28 14.87 13.59 -3.37
N LEU A 29 13.55 13.67 -3.31
CA LEU A 29 12.75 12.93 -2.33
C LEU A 29 12.24 11.63 -2.98
N PHE A 30 12.54 10.50 -2.34
CA PHE A 30 12.02 9.21 -2.72
C PHE A 30 10.80 8.88 -1.85
N ASP A 31 9.65 8.71 -2.47
CA ASP A 31 8.30 8.67 -1.89
C ASP A 31 7.92 9.92 -1.08
N CYS A 32 6.63 10.12 -0.88
CA CYS A 32 6.08 11.26 -0.16
C CYS A 32 4.77 10.87 0.54
N GLY A 33 4.86 9.94 1.49
CA GLY A 33 3.73 9.27 2.09
C GLY A 33 3.17 9.93 3.34
N LEU A 34 1.90 9.62 3.66
CA LEU A 34 1.29 9.95 4.95
C LEU A 34 1.61 8.90 6.01
N PHE A 35 1.86 9.35 7.22
CA PHE A 35 1.83 8.47 8.39
C PHE A 35 0.39 8.05 8.69
N GLN A 36 0.20 6.78 8.99
CA GLN A 36 -1.07 6.17 9.38
C GLN A 36 -0.90 5.38 10.69
N GLY A 37 -1.99 4.82 11.22
CA GLY A 37 -1.93 3.99 12.43
C GLY A 37 -1.85 4.80 13.72
N LEU A 38 -0.77 4.69 14.47
CA LEU A 38 -0.58 5.30 15.78
C LEU A 38 -0.79 6.82 15.75
N LYS A 39 -1.41 7.34 16.82
CA LYS A 39 -1.74 8.78 16.93
C LYS A 39 -0.49 9.65 16.81
N GLU A 40 0.60 9.28 17.47
CA GLU A 40 1.86 10.00 17.44
C GLU A 40 2.46 10.11 16.03
N LEU A 41 2.35 9.04 15.22
CA LEU A 41 2.76 9.07 13.84
C LEU A 41 1.86 9.97 12.99
N ARG A 42 0.53 9.85 13.15
CA ARG A 42 -0.42 10.69 12.41
C ARG A 42 -0.27 12.18 12.71
N LEU A 43 0.15 12.55 13.94
CA LEU A 43 0.43 13.94 14.29
C LEU A 43 1.58 14.53 13.49
N ARG A 44 2.57 13.74 13.08
CA ARG A 44 3.68 14.19 12.20
C ARG A 44 3.21 14.68 10.82
N ASN A 45 2.03 14.26 10.36
CA ASN A 45 1.46 14.79 9.12
C ASN A 45 1.06 16.27 9.22
N TRP A 46 0.80 16.77 10.43
CA TRP A 46 0.40 18.14 10.69
C TRP A 46 1.60 19.07 10.94
N GLU A 47 2.76 18.49 11.23
CA GLU A 47 4.00 19.24 11.34
C GLU A 47 4.46 19.71 9.95
N PRO A 48 5.17 20.84 9.84
CA PRO A 48 5.83 21.24 8.59
C PRO A 48 6.75 20.13 8.09
N CYS A 49 6.95 20.06 6.78
CA CYS A 49 7.97 19.15 6.24
C CYS A 49 9.32 19.41 6.92
N PRO A 50 10.02 18.38 7.44
CA PRO A 50 11.29 18.56 8.17
C PRO A 50 12.43 19.15 7.35
N VAL A 51 12.17 19.46 6.10
CA VAL A 51 13.05 20.16 5.15
C VAL A 51 12.22 21.15 4.36
N GLU A 52 12.85 22.23 3.93
CA GLU A 52 12.19 23.25 3.10
C GLU A 52 11.70 22.62 1.78
N ALA A 53 10.38 22.61 1.56
CA ALA A 53 9.78 21.96 0.41
C ALA A 53 10.25 22.54 -0.94
N SER A 54 10.47 23.86 -1.00
CA SER A 54 11.00 24.56 -2.19
C SER A 54 12.44 24.17 -2.53
N SER A 55 13.19 23.59 -1.59
CA SER A 55 14.56 23.12 -1.81
C SER A 55 14.64 21.73 -2.45
N ILE A 56 13.50 21.00 -2.55
CA ILE A 56 13.43 19.70 -3.18
C ILE A 56 13.30 19.89 -4.69
N HIS A 57 14.24 19.35 -5.47
CA HIS A 57 14.28 19.52 -6.92
C HIS A 57 13.38 18.52 -7.66
N ALA A 58 13.20 17.32 -7.11
CA ALA A 58 12.36 16.27 -7.71
C ALA A 58 11.80 15.32 -6.64
N VAL A 59 10.68 14.68 -6.98
CA VAL A 59 10.13 13.55 -6.21
C VAL A 59 10.09 12.32 -7.12
N VAL A 60 10.45 11.16 -6.59
CA VAL A 60 10.35 9.85 -7.27
C VAL A 60 9.40 8.99 -6.47
N ILE A 61 8.35 8.47 -7.10
CA ILE A 61 7.30 7.67 -6.44
C ILE A 61 7.42 6.21 -6.85
N SER A 62 7.51 5.33 -5.87
CA SER A 62 7.55 3.88 -6.06
C SER A 62 6.19 3.33 -6.50
N HIS A 63 5.11 3.71 -5.84
CA HIS A 63 3.76 3.24 -6.16
C HIS A 63 2.67 4.14 -5.56
N GLY A 64 1.40 3.83 -5.84
CA GLY A 64 0.27 4.73 -5.57
C GLY A 64 -0.29 4.74 -4.15
N HIS A 65 0.09 3.85 -3.23
CA HIS A 65 -0.48 3.83 -1.88
C HIS A 65 -0.26 5.15 -1.13
N ILE A 66 -1.21 5.48 -0.26
CA ILE A 66 -1.25 6.77 0.47
C ILE A 66 -0.07 6.95 1.44
N ASP A 67 0.47 5.89 1.98
CA ASP A 67 1.67 5.90 2.81
C ASP A 67 2.98 6.10 2.03
N HIS A 68 2.90 6.12 0.68
CA HIS A 68 3.98 6.50 -0.25
C HIS A 68 3.71 7.81 -1.01
N THR A 69 2.46 8.30 -1.05
CA THR A 69 2.08 9.43 -1.92
C THR A 69 1.25 10.51 -1.23
N GLY A 70 0.58 10.15 -0.14
CA GLY A 70 -0.49 10.97 0.42
C GLY A 70 -0.06 12.31 1.01
N PHE A 71 1.24 12.56 1.22
CA PHE A 71 1.76 13.87 1.66
C PHE A 71 2.07 14.81 0.48
N LEU A 72 2.01 14.36 -0.77
CA LEU A 72 2.27 15.19 -1.95
C LEU A 72 1.44 16.48 -1.99
N PRO A 73 0.10 16.47 -1.72
CA PRO A 73 -0.67 17.70 -1.71
C PRO A 73 -0.17 18.71 -0.65
N ARG A 74 0.23 18.20 0.50
CA ARG A 74 0.80 19.02 1.58
C ARG A 74 2.18 19.58 1.18
N LEU A 75 3.04 18.76 0.57
CA LEU A 75 4.36 19.18 0.08
C LEU A 75 4.24 20.29 -0.96
N VAL A 76 3.30 20.16 -1.92
CA VAL A 76 3.02 21.20 -2.93
C VAL A 76 2.48 22.48 -2.28
N LYS A 77 1.58 22.36 -1.29
CA LYS A 77 1.07 23.48 -0.51
C LYS A 77 2.19 24.22 0.23
N GLU A 78 3.22 23.52 0.68
CA GLU A 78 4.39 24.06 1.36
C GLU A 78 5.47 24.62 0.42
N GLY A 79 5.25 24.59 -0.90
CA GLY A 79 6.08 25.28 -1.89
C GLY A 79 6.88 24.39 -2.83
N PHE A 80 6.73 23.06 -2.79
CA PHE A 80 7.32 22.20 -3.79
C PHE A 80 6.69 22.45 -5.16
N SER A 81 7.52 22.61 -6.19
CA SER A 81 7.11 22.86 -7.56
C SER A 81 7.88 22.05 -8.62
N GLY A 82 8.75 21.14 -8.18
CA GLY A 82 9.52 20.27 -9.06
C GLY A 82 8.71 19.14 -9.71
N PRO A 83 9.31 18.38 -10.63
CA PRO A 83 8.67 17.22 -11.25
C PRO A 83 8.53 16.05 -10.28
N ILE A 84 7.44 15.28 -10.46
CA ILE A 84 7.14 14.05 -9.74
C ILE A 84 7.21 12.90 -10.74
N TYR A 85 8.18 12.02 -10.60
CA TYR A 85 8.42 10.91 -11.52
C TYR A 85 7.79 9.61 -10.99
N CYS A 86 7.02 8.94 -11.83
CA CYS A 86 6.41 7.65 -11.50
C CYS A 86 6.09 6.84 -12.77
N THR A 87 5.61 5.60 -12.60
CA THR A 87 5.10 4.80 -13.71
C THR A 87 3.75 5.33 -14.21
N LYS A 88 3.37 4.99 -15.45
CA LYS A 88 2.09 5.40 -16.03
C LYS A 88 0.89 4.98 -15.18
N PRO A 89 0.77 3.72 -14.72
CA PRO A 89 -0.36 3.35 -13.87
C PRO A 89 -0.34 4.05 -12.51
N THR A 90 0.84 4.23 -11.92
CA THR A 90 0.98 4.98 -10.65
C THR A 90 0.46 6.42 -10.81
N ALA A 91 0.72 7.08 -11.93
CA ALA A 91 0.19 8.42 -12.20
C ALA A 91 -1.35 8.46 -12.22
N ASP A 92 -1.98 7.49 -12.89
CA ASP A 92 -3.44 7.41 -12.96
C ASP A 92 -4.05 7.05 -11.58
N LEU A 93 -3.36 6.20 -10.80
CA LEU A 93 -3.75 5.87 -9.42
C LEU A 93 -3.56 7.05 -8.46
N LEU A 94 -2.52 7.88 -8.64
CA LEU A 94 -2.31 9.10 -7.86
C LEU A 94 -3.50 10.04 -7.95
N GLU A 95 -4.03 10.26 -9.16
CA GLU A 95 -5.20 11.10 -9.36
C GLU A 95 -6.40 10.57 -8.58
N LEU A 96 -6.69 9.27 -8.70
CA LEU A 96 -7.79 8.61 -8.01
C LEU A 96 -7.64 8.69 -6.49
N LEU A 97 -6.48 8.31 -5.96
CA LEU A 97 -6.25 8.13 -4.52
C LEU A 97 -6.11 9.46 -3.77
N LEU A 98 -5.42 10.45 -4.36
CA LEU A 98 -5.24 11.75 -3.71
C LEU A 98 -6.53 12.56 -3.66
N LEU A 99 -7.37 12.48 -4.69
CA LEU A 99 -8.70 13.13 -4.69
C LEU A 99 -9.63 12.50 -3.66
N ASP A 100 -9.66 11.16 -3.58
CA ASP A 100 -10.46 10.45 -2.57
C ASP A 100 -9.97 10.76 -1.15
N SER A 101 -8.65 10.73 -0.93
CA SER A 101 -8.06 11.07 0.36
C SER A 101 -8.40 12.49 0.80
N ALA A 102 -8.32 13.47 -0.11
CA ALA A 102 -8.68 14.86 0.18
C ALA A 102 -10.17 14.97 0.55
N LYS A 103 -11.04 14.36 -0.24
CA LYS A 103 -12.49 14.39 0.00
C LYS A 103 -12.86 13.76 1.34
N LEU A 104 -12.29 12.62 1.68
CA LEU A 104 -12.52 11.97 2.98
C LEU A 104 -12.09 12.86 4.15
N GLN A 105 -10.95 13.55 4.04
CA GLN A 105 -10.48 14.49 5.05
C GLN A 105 -11.39 15.72 5.18
N GLU A 106 -11.88 16.26 4.06
CA GLU A 106 -12.86 17.37 4.05
C GLU A 106 -14.17 16.95 4.74
N GLU A 107 -14.68 15.74 4.42
CA GLU A 107 -15.90 15.19 5.03
C GLU A 107 -15.71 14.95 6.55
N GLU A 108 -14.55 14.43 6.97
CA GLU A 108 -14.22 14.25 8.40
C GLU A 108 -14.13 15.58 9.15
N ALA A 109 -13.52 16.60 8.56
CA ALA A 109 -13.42 17.92 9.17
C ALA A 109 -14.80 18.57 9.32
N LEU A 110 -15.66 18.48 8.29
CA LEU A 110 -17.04 18.97 8.35
C LEU A 110 -17.86 18.23 9.41
N TYR A 111 -17.75 16.90 9.46
CA TYR A 111 -18.45 16.09 10.45
C TYR A 111 -17.99 16.39 11.87
N ALA A 112 -16.67 16.58 12.07
CA ALA A 112 -16.11 16.96 13.36
C ALA A 112 -16.62 18.34 13.83
N ALA A 113 -16.73 19.31 12.91
CA ALA A 113 -17.31 20.62 13.19
C ALA A 113 -18.79 20.52 13.59
N GLN A 114 -19.59 19.75 12.85
CA GLN A 114 -21.03 19.59 13.12
C GLN A 114 -21.33 18.89 14.45
N LYS A 115 -20.52 17.90 14.83
CA LYS A 115 -20.71 17.11 16.05
C LYS A 115 -20.02 17.68 17.29
N GLY A 116 -19.14 18.68 17.13
CA GLY A 116 -18.48 19.37 18.23
C GLY A 116 -17.51 18.49 19.06
N TYR A 117 -17.04 17.35 18.52
CA TYR A 117 -16.11 16.47 19.25
C TYR A 117 -14.64 16.84 19.01
N SER A 118 -14.37 17.73 18.07
CA SER A 118 -13.00 18.23 17.84
C SER A 118 -12.55 19.11 18.99
N ARG A 119 -11.26 18.99 19.35
CA ARG A 119 -10.61 19.93 20.29
C ARG A 119 -10.32 21.30 19.65
N HIS A 120 -10.40 21.39 18.31
CA HIS A 120 -10.21 22.61 17.55
C HIS A 120 -11.56 23.27 17.29
N SER A 121 -11.64 24.59 17.48
CA SER A 121 -12.86 25.38 17.20
C SER A 121 -13.26 25.31 15.72
N HIS A 122 -12.28 25.21 14.85
CA HIS A 122 -12.43 25.07 13.40
C HIS A 122 -11.58 23.89 12.94
N PRO A 123 -12.12 22.65 12.91
CA PRO A 123 -11.38 21.51 12.39
C PRO A 123 -11.22 21.65 10.86
N GLU A 124 -9.97 21.53 10.41
CA GLU A 124 -9.61 21.61 9.00
C GLU A 124 -9.05 20.27 8.51
N PRO A 125 -9.15 19.94 7.20
CA PRO A 125 -8.42 18.83 6.62
C PRO A 125 -6.92 19.17 6.51
N LEU A 126 -6.07 18.16 6.45
CA LEU A 126 -4.63 18.34 6.24
C LEU A 126 -4.36 19.05 4.89
N TYR A 127 -5.16 18.72 3.89
CA TYR A 127 -5.21 19.37 2.57
C TYR A 127 -6.61 19.22 1.96
N TYR A 128 -6.94 20.14 1.06
CA TYR A 128 -8.20 20.17 0.34
C TYR A 128 -8.08 19.50 -1.04
N THR A 129 -9.21 19.18 -1.66
CA THR A 129 -9.28 18.66 -3.03
C THR A 129 -8.51 19.56 -4.03
N ALA A 130 -8.58 20.90 -3.83
CA ALA A 130 -7.83 21.86 -4.65
C ALA A 130 -6.30 21.70 -4.49
N ASP A 131 -5.80 21.36 -3.29
CA ASP A 131 -4.38 21.12 -3.07
C ASP A 131 -3.95 19.82 -3.77
N ALA A 132 -4.77 18.77 -3.73
CA ALA A 132 -4.53 17.52 -4.46
C ALA A 132 -4.46 17.75 -5.98
N GLN A 133 -5.35 18.57 -6.53
CA GLN A 133 -5.36 18.90 -7.97
C GLN A 133 -4.08 19.61 -8.43
N ARG A 134 -3.40 20.35 -7.56
CA ARG A 134 -2.13 21.03 -7.88
C ARG A 134 -0.95 20.07 -8.05
N VAL A 135 -1.07 18.83 -7.58
CA VAL A 135 -0.04 17.79 -7.75
C VAL A 135 0.04 17.31 -9.19
N PHE A 136 -1.09 17.13 -9.87
CA PHE A 136 -1.17 16.41 -11.15
C PHE A 136 -0.38 17.04 -12.29
N PRO A 137 -0.32 18.37 -12.46
CA PRO A 137 0.51 19.00 -13.49
C PRO A 137 2.01 18.75 -13.35
N LEU A 138 2.47 18.41 -12.13
CA LEU A 138 3.87 18.13 -11.84
C LEU A 138 4.26 16.69 -12.20
N VAL A 139 3.30 15.78 -12.38
CA VAL A 139 3.54 14.36 -12.61
C VAL A 139 4.11 14.08 -13.99
N LYS A 140 5.23 13.35 -14.03
CA LYS A 140 5.92 12.85 -15.21
C LYS A 140 5.88 11.32 -15.19
N LYS A 141 5.24 10.71 -16.19
CA LYS A 141 4.94 9.30 -16.24
C LYS A 141 5.75 8.54 -17.28
N PHE A 142 6.29 7.38 -16.89
CA PHE A 142 7.19 6.57 -17.70
C PHE A 142 6.78 5.10 -17.67
N ASP A 143 7.29 4.33 -18.63
CA ASP A 143 7.19 2.87 -18.63
C ASP A 143 8.35 2.25 -17.84
N TYR A 144 8.20 0.97 -17.47
CA TYR A 144 9.31 0.19 -16.92
C TYR A 144 10.46 0.08 -17.92
N GLY A 145 11.69 -0.04 -17.40
CA GLY A 145 12.90 -0.27 -18.18
C GLY A 145 13.47 0.97 -18.88
N VAL A 146 12.76 2.11 -18.85
CA VAL A 146 13.25 3.37 -19.44
C VAL A 146 14.20 4.08 -18.49
N GLU A 147 15.36 4.50 -18.97
CA GLU A 147 16.27 5.36 -18.20
C GLU A 147 15.79 6.81 -18.27
N ILE A 148 15.63 7.43 -17.11
CA ILE A 148 15.03 8.76 -16.93
C ILE A 148 16.07 9.68 -16.31
N PRO A 149 16.57 10.70 -17.00
CA PRO A 149 17.46 11.68 -16.41
C PRO A 149 16.70 12.59 -15.43
N LEU A 150 17.22 12.73 -14.21
CA LEU A 150 16.72 13.67 -13.20
C LEU A 150 17.58 14.95 -13.17
N ALA A 151 18.90 14.79 -13.36
CA ALA A 151 19.90 15.85 -13.45
C ALA A 151 21.10 15.37 -14.29
N ASP A 152 22.07 16.23 -14.57
CA ASP A 152 23.22 15.91 -15.44
C ASP A 152 23.93 14.59 -15.06
N ARG A 153 24.01 14.29 -13.76
CA ARG A 153 24.74 13.13 -13.22
C ARG A 153 23.83 12.11 -12.55
N VAL A 154 22.52 12.29 -12.59
CA VAL A 154 21.56 11.45 -11.88
C VAL A 154 20.49 10.98 -12.83
N SER A 155 20.34 9.66 -12.96
CA SER A 155 19.22 9.03 -13.67
C SER A 155 18.59 7.94 -12.84
N ILE A 156 17.36 7.58 -13.18
CA ILE A 156 16.64 6.46 -12.57
C ILE A 156 16.10 5.51 -13.63
N LYS A 157 15.77 4.29 -13.18
CA LYS A 157 15.03 3.31 -13.97
C LYS A 157 14.04 2.57 -13.10
N PHE A 158 12.79 2.48 -13.55
CA PHE A 158 11.74 1.72 -12.88
C PHE A 158 11.69 0.29 -13.37
N HIS A 159 11.51 -0.65 -12.45
CA HIS A 159 11.26 -2.07 -12.73
C HIS A 159 10.03 -2.54 -11.97
N ALA A 160 9.34 -3.58 -12.47
CA ALA A 160 8.17 -4.10 -11.80
C ALA A 160 8.51 -4.60 -10.39
N ALA A 161 7.77 -4.13 -9.39
CA ALA A 161 7.87 -4.57 -8.00
C ALA A 161 6.80 -5.61 -7.63
N GLY A 162 5.76 -5.80 -8.43
CA GLY A 162 4.74 -6.84 -8.24
C GLY A 162 3.75 -6.61 -7.10
N HIS A 163 3.84 -5.48 -6.38
CA HIS A 163 3.02 -5.20 -5.20
C HIS A 163 1.61 -4.72 -5.52
N MET A 164 1.51 -3.80 -6.47
CA MET A 164 0.26 -3.29 -7.03
C MET A 164 0.50 -2.79 -8.45
N LEU A 165 -0.59 -2.48 -9.17
CA LEU A 165 -0.50 -1.97 -10.54
C LEU A 165 0.43 -0.75 -10.63
N GLY A 166 1.50 -0.86 -11.40
CA GLY A 166 2.50 0.20 -11.59
C GLY A 166 3.55 0.32 -10.49
N ALA A 167 3.52 -0.51 -9.45
CA ALA A 167 4.53 -0.49 -8.39
C ALA A 167 5.93 -0.78 -8.94
N ALA A 168 6.92 0.00 -8.48
CA ALA A 168 8.25 -0.01 -9.04
C ALA A 168 9.36 -0.17 -8.00
N ILE A 169 10.28 -1.09 -8.29
CA ILE A 169 11.66 -1.04 -7.81
C ILE A 169 12.35 0.08 -8.59
N THR A 170 13.10 0.94 -7.92
CA THR A 170 13.83 2.02 -8.58
C THR A 170 15.34 1.82 -8.46
N GLU A 171 16.02 1.69 -9.59
CA GLU A 171 17.46 1.86 -9.66
C GLU A 171 17.79 3.34 -9.89
N MET A 172 18.62 3.92 -9.04
CA MET A 172 19.17 5.27 -9.20
C MET A 172 20.65 5.18 -9.52
N PHE A 173 21.04 5.81 -10.61
CA PHE A 173 22.42 5.86 -11.09
C PHE A 173 22.98 7.25 -10.84
N ILE A 174 24.15 7.32 -10.19
CA ILE A 174 24.87 8.56 -9.89
C ILE A 174 26.23 8.49 -10.54
N LYS A 175 26.48 9.34 -11.54
CA LYS A 175 27.77 9.44 -12.25
C LYS A 175 28.75 10.28 -11.44
N GLY A 176 29.74 9.62 -10.83
CA GLY A 176 30.91 10.28 -10.26
C GLY A 176 31.93 10.63 -11.34
N ASP A 177 33.08 11.21 -10.93
CA ASP A 177 34.15 11.60 -11.85
C ASP A 177 34.86 10.37 -12.47
N THR A 178 35.00 9.30 -11.72
CA THR A 178 35.72 8.09 -12.14
C THR A 178 34.85 6.81 -12.15
N GLN A 179 33.70 6.82 -11.50
CA GLN A 179 32.86 5.65 -11.34
C GLN A 179 31.39 6.02 -11.23
N GLN A 180 30.53 5.12 -11.65
CA GLN A 180 29.10 5.21 -11.43
C GLN A 180 28.73 4.49 -10.13
N LYS A 181 27.82 5.06 -9.35
CA LYS A 181 27.23 4.45 -8.16
C LYS A 181 25.78 4.11 -8.42
N LYS A 182 25.32 3.02 -7.81
CA LYS A 182 23.95 2.55 -7.91
C LYS A 182 23.30 2.46 -6.53
N ILE A 183 22.16 3.14 -6.38
CA ILE A 183 21.27 2.99 -5.23
C ILE A 183 20.01 2.29 -5.71
N VAL A 184 19.54 1.29 -4.96
CA VAL A 184 18.31 0.57 -5.25
C VAL A 184 17.32 0.81 -4.12
N PHE A 185 16.11 1.25 -4.49
CA PHE A 185 14.95 1.32 -3.62
C PHE A 185 14.01 0.19 -4.04
N SER A 186 13.71 -0.73 -3.12
CA SER A 186 12.78 -1.82 -3.42
C SER A 186 11.35 -1.30 -3.68
N GLY A 187 10.98 -0.15 -3.12
CA GLY A 187 9.58 0.15 -2.89
C GLY A 187 8.98 -0.98 -2.05
N ASP A 188 7.70 -1.23 -2.20
CA ASP A 188 7.06 -2.41 -1.66
C ASP A 188 7.13 -3.54 -2.68
N LEU A 189 7.64 -4.69 -2.26
CA LEU A 189 7.79 -5.87 -3.10
C LEU A 189 6.55 -6.76 -3.01
N GLY A 190 6.06 -7.16 -4.16
CA GLY A 190 4.93 -8.07 -4.27
C GLY A 190 5.33 -9.52 -4.16
N ARG A 191 4.32 -10.38 -4.23
CA ARG A 191 4.51 -11.82 -4.18
C ARG A 191 4.90 -12.39 -5.54
N LYS A 192 5.76 -13.39 -5.52
CA LYS A 192 6.15 -14.13 -6.73
C LYS A 192 4.97 -14.91 -7.32
N SER A 193 4.02 -15.30 -6.48
CA SER A 193 2.84 -16.08 -6.83
C SER A 193 1.61 -15.26 -7.22
N ASP A 194 1.71 -13.94 -7.38
CA ASP A 194 0.58 -13.12 -7.83
C ASP A 194 0.23 -13.46 -9.29
N GLU A 195 -1.03 -13.76 -9.56
CA GLU A 195 -1.48 -14.17 -10.88
C GLU A 195 -1.79 -12.98 -11.80
N ILE A 196 -2.11 -11.82 -11.23
CA ILE A 196 -2.44 -10.60 -11.98
C ILE A 196 -1.19 -9.79 -12.30
N LEU A 197 -0.29 -9.65 -11.34
CA LEU A 197 0.88 -8.79 -11.45
C LEU A 197 2.16 -9.60 -11.74
N PRO A 198 3.12 -9.02 -12.47
CA PRO A 198 4.40 -9.69 -12.69
C PRO A 198 5.16 -9.81 -11.37
N PRO A 199 5.94 -10.88 -11.18
CA PRO A 199 6.81 -10.99 -10.01
C PRO A 199 7.81 -9.83 -9.95
N PRO A 200 8.34 -9.48 -8.76
CA PRO A 200 9.39 -8.48 -8.62
C PRO A 200 10.59 -8.80 -9.51
N VAL A 201 11.03 -7.82 -10.29
CA VAL A 201 12.24 -7.96 -11.12
C VAL A 201 13.46 -8.14 -10.22
N GLN A 202 14.27 -9.14 -10.52
CA GLN A 202 15.51 -9.39 -9.79
C GLN A 202 16.58 -8.37 -10.16
N ILE A 203 17.10 -7.68 -9.16
CA ILE A 203 18.23 -6.74 -9.30
C ILE A 203 19.52 -7.49 -9.00
N LYS A 204 20.52 -7.34 -9.86
CA LYS A 204 21.77 -8.07 -9.75
C LYS A 204 22.85 -7.37 -8.93
N GLN A 205 22.83 -6.05 -8.87
CA GLN A 205 23.87 -5.26 -8.23
C GLN A 205 23.31 -3.96 -7.65
N ALA A 206 23.83 -3.56 -6.49
CA ALA A 206 23.65 -2.25 -5.90
C ALA A 206 24.86 -1.90 -5.02
N ASP A 207 25.28 -0.64 -4.98
CA ASP A 207 26.18 -0.16 -3.93
C ASP A 207 25.42 0.03 -2.61
N ILE A 208 24.19 0.55 -2.69
CA ILE A 208 23.30 0.80 -1.54
C ILE A 208 21.92 0.21 -1.84
N LEU A 209 21.35 -0.47 -0.87
CA LEU A 209 20.00 -1.02 -0.96
C LEU A 209 19.10 -0.47 0.16
N PHE A 210 17.91 0.00 -0.22
CA PHE A 210 16.78 0.24 0.67
C PHE A 210 15.79 -0.90 0.43
N ILE A 211 15.57 -1.74 1.45
CA ILE A 211 14.67 -2.91 1.38
C ILE A 211 13.51 -2.77 2.34
N GLU A 212 12.30 -2.98 1.84
CA GLU A 212 11.10 -3.07 2.68
C GLU A 212 11.19 -4.23 3.67
N SER A 213 10.40 -4.15 4.74
CA SER A 213 10.41 -5.15 5.80
C SER A 213 9.03 -5.37 6.45
N THR A 214 7.96 -5.07 5.72
CA THR A 214 6.57 -5.20 6.22
C THR A 214 6.30 -6.60 6.79
N TYR A 215 6.65 -7.64 6.05
CA TYR A 215 6.58 -9.03 6.47
C TYR A 215 7.94 -9.70 6.67
N GLY A 216 9.00 -8.94 6.83
CA GLY A 216 10.36 -9.45 7.00
C GLY A 216 10.54 -10.43 8.18
N HIS A 217 9.60 -10.46 9.12
CA HIS A 217 9.61 -11.34 10.29
C HIS A 217 8.58 -12.49 10.21
N LYS A 218 7.77 -12.56 9.14
CA LYS A 218 6.68 -13.54 8.99
C LYS A 218 6.80 -14.31 7.69
N SER A 219 6.41 -15.58 7.73
CA SER A 219 6.12 -16.37 6.53
C SER A 219 4.61 -16.50 6.40
N ASN A 220 4.11 -16.19 5.22
CA ASN A 220 2.68 -16.26 4.89
C ASN A 220 2.37 -17.51 4.04
N LYS A 221 3.11 -18.60 4.24
CA LYS A 221 2.88 -19.84 3.51
C LYS A 221 1.53 -20.44 3.87
N VAL A 222 0.63 -20.43 2.92
CA VAL A 222 -0.58 -21.24 2.90
C VAL A 222 -0.38 -22.25 1.80
N ASN A 223 -0.54 -23.54 2.09
CA ASN A 223 -0.27 -24.61 1.11
C ASN A 223 -1.17 -24.50 -0.13
N ASP A 224 -2.43 -24.14 0.06
CA ASP A 224 -3.40 -23.94 -1.01
C ASP A 224 -4.36 -22.79 -0.62
N PRO A 225 -4.07 -21.56 -1.07
CA PRO A 225 -4.90 -20.39 -0.75
C PRO A 225 -6.33 -20.50 -1.24
N ASP A 226 -6.54 -21.14 -2.39
CA ASP A 226 -7.86 -21.31 -2.99
C ASP A 226 -8.74 -22.27 -2.17
N GLN A 227 -8.18 -23.40 -1.76
CA GLN A 227 -8.91 -24.34 -0.91
C GLN A 227 -9.25 -23.73 0.44
N GLU A 228 -8.35 -22.95 1.03
CA GLU A 228 -8.60 -22.28 2.30
C GLU A 228 -9.67 -21.19 2.18
N LEU A 229 -9.60 -20.36 1.13
CA LEU A 229 -10.65 -19.37 0.85
C LEU A 229 -12.00 -20.06 0.61
N GLY A 230 -12.01 -21.13 -0.17
CA GLY A 230 -13.20 -21.96 -0.41
C GLY A 230 -13.76 -22.56 0.88
N ARG A 231 -12.92 -23.04 1.79
CA ARG A 231 -13.32 -23.51 3.12
C ARG A 231 -14.04 -22.43 3.91
N ILE A 232 -13.44 -21.22 3.98
CA ILE A 232 -14.00 -20.08 4.72
C ILE A 232 -15.38 -19.70 4.16
N VAL A 233 -15.52 -19.62 2.83
CA VAL A 233 -16.80 -19.29 2.17
C VAL A 233 -17.86 -20.34 2.53
N ARG A 234 -17.57 -21.63 2.30
CA ARG A 234 -18.52 -22.73 2.58
C ARG A 234 -18.92 -22.77 4.07
N GLN A 235 -17.96 -22.61 4.97
CA GLN A 235 -18.25 -22.58 6.41
C GLN A 235 -19.16 -21.41 6.79
N THR A 236 -18.89 -20.21 6.26
CA THR A 236 -19.72 -19.02 6.49
C THR A 236 -21.16 -19.25 6.02
N PHE A 237 -21.34 -19.81 4.83
CA PHE A 237 -22.67 -20.04 4.26
C PHE A 237 -23.42 -21.17 4.96
N ASN A 238 -22.75 -22.24 5.35
CA ASN A 238 -23.33 -23.32 6.15
C ASN A 238 -23.79 -22.81 7.53
N ASN A 239 -23.17 -21.79 8.08
CA ASN A 239 -23.57 -21.10 9.29
C ASN A 239 -24.74 -20.11 9.06
N GLY A 240 -25.20 -19.92 7.82
CA GLY A 240 -26.24 -18.97 7.45
C GLY A 240 -25.80 -17.51 7.49
N GLY A 241 -24.53 -17.25 7.29
CA GLY A 241 -23.91 -15.91 7.38
C GLY A 241 -23.49 -15.30 6.04
N VAL A 242 -22.89 -14.13 6.14
CA VAL A 242 -22.28 -13.34 5.07
C VAL A 242 -20.78 -13.23 5.33
N LEU A 243 -19.98 -13.34 4.28
CA LEU A 243 -18.55 -13.12 4.33
C LEU A 243 -18.24 -11.64 4.07
N LEU A 244 -17.75 -10.92 5.09
CA LEU A 244 -17.26 -9.55 4.96
C LEU A 244 -15.73 -9.54 4.82
N ILE A 245 -15.21 -8.86 3.81
CA ILE A 245 -13.77 -8.74 3.55
C ILE A 245 -13.37 -7.28 3.46
N PRO A 246 -12.77 -6.71 4.51
CA PRO A 246 -12.08 -5.43 4.41
C PRO A 246 -10.89 -5.54 3.45
N ALA A 247 -10.88 -4.74 2.41
CA ALA A 247 -9.82 -4.80 1.40
C ALA A 247 -9.37 -3.40 0.98
N PHE A 248 -8.10 -3.28 0.62
CA PHE A 248 -7.63 -2.09 -0.08
C PHE A 248 -8.32 -1.98 -1.43
N ALA A 249 -8.70 -0.77 -1.81
CA ALA A 249 -9.41 -0.52 -3.06
C ALA A 249 -8.58 -0.86 -4.29
N VAL A 250 -7.26 -0.77 -4.17
CA VAL A 250 -6.28 -1.07 -5.23
C VAL A 250 -5.44 -2.27 -4.82
N GLY A 251 -5.26 -3.21 -5.72
CA GLY A 251 -4.52 -4.45 -5.55
C GLY A 251 -5.40 -5.55 -4.97
N ARG A 252 -5.64 -5.53 -3.67
CA ARG A 252 -6.34 -6.59 -2.93
C ARG A 252 -7.73 -6.90 -3.46
N THR A 253 -8.53 -5.88 -3.74
CA THR A 253 -9.89 -6.09 -4.27
C THR A 253 -9.84 -6.82 -5.60
N GLN A 254 -8.92 -6.46 -6.50
CA GLN A 254 -8.79 -7.08 -7.82
C GLN A 254 -8.33 -8.54 -7.72
N THR A 255 -7.36 -8.82 -6.85
CA THR A 255 -6.92 -10.21 -6.57
C THR A 255 -8.07 -11.05 -6.03
N LEU A 256 -8.84 -10.54 -5.05
CA LEU A 256 -9.99 -11.28 -4.51
C LEU A 256 -11.08 -11.53 -5.55
N LEU A 257 -11.38 -10.56 -6.43
CA LEU A 257 -12.34 -10.75 -7.51
C LEU A 257 -11.92 -11.85 -8.47
N TYR A 258 -10.62 -11.88 -8.83
CA TYR A 258 -10.06 -12.92 -9.67
C TYR A 258 -10.21 -14.31 -9.03
N HIS A 259 -9.80 -14.48 -7.77
CA HIS A 259 -9.91 -15.77 -7.07
C HIS A 259 -11.35 -16.20 -6.85
N PHE A 260 -12.27 -15.32 -6.46
CA PHE A 260 -13.67 -15.71 -6.29
C PHE A 260 -14.31 -16.18 -7.59
N HIS A 261 -13.98 -15.55 -8.71
CA HIS A 261 -14.47 -16.03 -9.99
C HIS A 261 -13.91 -17.42 -10.32
N ASP A 262 -12.58 -17.61 -10.18
CA ASP A 262 -11.92 -18.90 -10.43
C ASP A 262 -12.49 -20.01 -9.53
N LEU A 263 -12.74 -19.72 -8.25
CA LEU A 263 -13.33 -20.67 -7.32
C LEU A 263 -14.77 -21.08 -7.70
N MET A 264 -15.57 -20.16 -8.25
CA MET A 264 -16.91 -20.47 -8.77
C MET A 264 -16.84 -21.29 -10.06
N GLU A 265 -15.96 -20.91 -11.02
CA GLU A 265 -15.75 -21.65 -12.26
C GLU A 265 -15.27 -23.10 -12.05
N ARG A 266 -14.50 -23.34 -10.97
CA ARG A 266 -14.00 -24.66 -10.58
C ARG A 266 -14.94 -25.40 -9.62
N ASP A 267 -16.15 -24.91 -9.38
CA ASP A 267 -17.14 -25.50 -8.45
C ASP A 267 -16.59 -25.69 -7.01
N ILE A 268 -15.55 -24.95 -6.60
CA ILE A 268 -15.00 -24.99 -5.24
C ILE A 268 -15.93 -24.26 -4.26
N ILE A 269 -16.58 -23.19 -4.71
CA ILE A 269 -17.64 -22.49 -4.00
C ILE A 269 -18.87 -22.38 -4.91
N PRO A 270 -20.10 -22.26 -4.32
CA PRO A 270 -21.29 -22.04 -5.12
C PRO A 270 -21.28 -20.67 -5.80
N ASP A 271 -22.06 -20.54 -6.87
CA ASP A 271 -22.34 -19.25 -7.52
C ASP A 271 -23.08 -18.32 -6.55
N VAL A 272 -22.40 -17.26 -6.10
CA VAL A 272 -22.92 -16.30 -5.13
C VAL A 272 -22.55 -14.88 -5.51
N PRO A 273 -23.39 -13.88 -5.16
CA PRO A 273 -23.05 -12.50 -5.43
C PRO A 273 -21.85 -12.03 -4.59
N VAL A 274 -20.89 -11.41 -5.27
CA VAL A 274 -19.74 -10.72 -4.70
C VAL A 274 -19.97 -9.22 -4.86
N TYR A 275 -20.26 -8.55 -3.77
CA TYR A 275 -20.51 -7.10 -3.75
C TYR A 275 -19.21 -6.34 -3.49
N VAL A 276 -18.82 -5.49 -4.43
CA VAL A 276 -17.70 -4.54 -4.23
C VAL A 276 -18.28 -3.21 -3.77
N ASP A 277 -18.30 -3.00 -2.45
CA ASP A 277 -18.86 -1.78 -1.86
C ASP A 277 -17.78 -0.72 -1.63
N SER A 278 -17.20 -0.27 -2.73
CA SER A 278 -16.22 0.82 -2.79
C SER A 278 -16.21 1.45 -4.18
N PRO A 279 -16.63 2.73 -4.32
CA PRO A 279 -16.50 3.46 -5.59
C PRO A 279 -15.05 3.56 -6.07
N MET A 280 -14.11 3.71 -5.15
CA MET A 280 -12.68 3.75 -5.46
C MET A 280 -12.19 2.40 -6.01
N ALA A 281 -12.59 1.29 -5.40
CA ALA A 281 -12.22 -0.04 -5.91
C ALA A 281 -12.80 -0.29 -7.31
N THR A 282 -14.01 0.19 -7.59
CA THR A 282 -14.60 0.16 -8.93
C THR A 282 -13.74 0.91 -9.95
N SER A 283 -13.33 2.13 -9.63
CA SER A 283 -12.48 2.95 -10.51
C SER A 283 -11.08 2.33 -10.69
N ALA A 284 -10.50 1.81 -9.60
CA ALA A 284 -9.21 1.13 -9.65
C ALA A 284 -9.25 -0.14 -10.52
N THR A 285 -10.32 -0.94 -10.44
CA THR A 285 -10.49 -2.13 -11.28
C THR A 285 -10.49 -1.77 -12.77
N TYR A 286 -11.11 -0.64 -13.13
CA TYR A 286 -11.06 -0.13 -14.49
C TYR A 286 -9.63 0.28 -14.92
N LEU A 287 -8.81 0.84 -14.02
CA LEU A 287 -7.41 1.14 -14.31
C LEU A 287 -6.58 -0.13 -14.57
N TYR A 288 -6.84 -1.23 -13.86
CA TYR A 288 -6.22 -2.53 -14.17
C TYR A 288 -6.49 -2.93 -15.61
N TYR A 289 -7.72 -2.77 -16.10
CA TYR A 289 -8.05 -3.06 -17.48
C TYR A 289 -7.30 -2.15 -18.49
N ARG A 290 -7.07 -0.88 -18.17
CA ARG A 290 -6.44 0.11 -19.06
C ARG A 290 -4.93 -0.08 -19.24
N HIS A 291 -4.24 -0.78 -18.34
CA HIS A 291 -2.78 -0.93 -18.34
C HIS A 291 -2.33 -2.38 -18.57
N PRO A 292 -2.63 -2.98 -19.76
CA PRO A 292 -2.38 -4.41 -20.00
C PRO A 292 -0.91 -4.83 -19.96
N THR A 293 0.02 -3.92 -20.27
CA THR A 293 1.46 -4.20 -20.32
C THR A 293 2.11 -4.27 -18.93
N TYR A 294 1.35 -3.96 -17.87
CA TYR A 294 1.79 -4.01 -16.47
C TYR A 294 1.31 -5.26 -15.74
N HIS A 295 0.67 -6.18 -16.45
CA HIS A 295 0.20 -7.45 -15.90
C HIS A 295 1.20 -8.57 -16.11
N SER A 296 1.03 -9.65 -15.34
CA SER A 296 1.69 -10.93 -15.55
C SER A 296 1.41 -11.48 -16.95
N ALA A 297 2.37 -12.20 -17.51
CA ALA A 297 2.23 -12.82 -18.84
C ALA A 297 1.14 -13.92 -18.86
N VAL A 298 0.82 -14.49 -17.70
CA VAL A 298 -0.23 -15.52 -17.57
C VAL A 298 -1.62 -14.93 -17.35
N PHE A 299 -1.72 -13.65 -17.02
CA PHE A 299 -3.00 -13.00 -16.73
C PHE A 299 -3.83 -12.80 -18.01
N ASN A 300 -4.98 -13.41 -18.07
CA ASN A 300 -5.91 -13.24 -19.18
C ASN A 300 -6.85 -12.05 -18.93
N ARG A 301 -6.45 -10.86 -19.42
CA ARG A 301 -7.22 -9.63 -19.28
C ARG A 301 -8.63 -9.71 -19.87
N THR A 302 -8.80 -10.37 -21.03
CA THR A 302 -10.10 -10.48 -21.69
C THR A 302 -11.04 -11.34 -20.85
N GLU A 303 -10.53 -12.42 -20.30
CA GLU A 303 -11.25 -13.26 -19.36
C GLU A 303 -11.64 -12.49 -18.10
N PHE A 304 -10.70 -11.80 -17.49
CA PHE A 304 -10.97 -10.97 -16.30
C PHE A 304 -12.03 -9.89 -16.57
N ALA A 305 -11.99 -9.22 -17.74
CA ALA A 305 -13.04 -8.26 -18.11
C ALA A 305 -14.41 -8.93 -18.22
N ARG A 306 -14.49 -10.11 -18.87
CA ARG A 306 -15.73 -10.89 -18.99
C ARG A 306 -16.27 -11.31 -17.61
N GLN A 307 -15.38 -11.70 -16.70
CA GLN A 307 -15.70 -12.05 -15.31
C GLN A 307 -16.36 -10.88 -14.56
N LEU A 308 -15.85 -9.67 -14.75
CA LEU A 308 -16.41 -8.47 -14.11
C LEU A 308 -17.80 -8.07 -14.66
N GLU A 309 -18.16 -8.54 -15.84
CA GLU A 309 -19.48 -8.30 -16.48
C GLU A 309 -20.55 -9.32 -16.07
N THR A 310 -20.20 -10.33 -15.26
CA THR A 310 -21.18 -11.31 -14.75
C THR A 310 -22.14 -10.66 -13.75
N ASN A 311 -23.34 -11.20 -13.66
CA ASN A 311 -24.33 -10.75 -12.64
C ASN A 311 -23.90 -11.07 -11.20
N LEU A 312 -22.85 -11.86 -11.03
CA LEU A 312 -22.31 -12.24 -9.72
C LEU A 312 -21.34 -11.19 -9.16
N MET A 313 -20.65 -10.40 -10.01
CA MET A 313 -19.75 -9.33 -9.57
C MET A 313 -20.49 -7.98 -9.57
N VAL A 314 -20.93 -7.57 -8.38
CA VAL A 314 -21.83 -6.40 -8.22
C VAL A 314 -21.09 -5.18 -7.67
N PHE A 315 -20.84 -4.19 -8.51
CA PHE A 315 -20.19 -2.93 -8.11
C PHE A 315 -21.20 -1.92 -7.53
N VAL A 316 -21.06 -1.60 -6.25
CA VAL A 316 -22.00 -0.77 -5.48
C VAL A 316 -21.59 0.71 -5.55
N LYS A 317 -22.30 1.48 -6.35
CA LYS A 317 -21.95 2.89 -6.63
C LYS A 317 -22.53 3.88 -5.60
N THR A 318 -23.77 3.66 -5.12
CA THR A 318 -24.49 4.63 -4.31
C THR A 318 -24.56 4.26 -2.83
N ALA A 319 -24.65 5.26 -1.95
CA ALA A 319 -24.85 5.03 -0.52
C ALA A 319 -26.18 4.29 -0.20
N ARG A 320 -27.24 4.50 -1.02
CA ARG A 320 -28.51 3.78 -0.88
C ARG A 320 -28.31 2.28 -1.10
N HIS A 321 -27.61 1.88 -2.16
CA HIS A 321 -27.34 0.46 -2.43
C HIS A 321 -26.39 -0.14 -1.38
N SER A 322 -25.40 0.63 -0.91
CA SER A 322 -24.51 0.22 0.18
C SER A 322 -25.29 -0.10 1.46
N LYS A 323 -26.23 0.77 1.84
CA LYS A 323 -27.11 0.52 3.01
C LYS A 323 -27.97 -0.73 2.86
N ALA A 324 -28.48 -1.02 1.66
CA ALA A 324 -29.28 -2.20 1.40
C ALA A 324 -28.52 -3.52 1.60
N LEU A 325 -27.16 -3.51 1.48
CA LEU A 325 -26.36 -4.69 1.77
C LEU A 325 -26.42 -5.13 3.25
N ASN A 326 -26.77 -4.24 4.17
CA ASN A 326 -26.93 -4.60 5.58
C ASN A 326 -28.15 -5.51 5.84
N ASP A 327 -29.12 -5.54 4.90
CA ASP A 327 -30.31 -6.37 4.97
C ASP A 327 -30.08 -7.81 4.48
N ILE A 328 -28.96 -8.05 3.76
CA ILE A 328 -28.55 -9.39 3.32
C ILE A 328 -28.11 -10.20 4.53
N LYS A 329 -28.71 -11.39 4.72
CA LYS A 329 -28.47 -12.22 5.92
C LYS A 329 -27.56 -13.41 5.66
N THR A 330 -27.50 -13.92 4.44
CA THR A 330 -26.75 -15.13 4.09
C THR A 330 -26.33 -15.18 2.62
N ASN A 331 -25.41 -16.08 2.29
CA ASN A 331 -25.01 -16.42 0.93
C ASN A 331 -24.57 -15.21 0.08
N ALA A 332 -23.73 -14.36 0.64
CA ALA A 332 -23.14 -13.25 -0.05
C ALA A 332 -21.72 -12.98 0.44
N ILE A 333 -20.90 -12.44 -0.45
CA ILE A 333 -19.56 -11.94 -0.16
C ILE A 333 -19.60 -10.43 -0.33
N ILE A 334 -19.10 -9.69 0.66
CA ILE A 334 -19.01 -8.22 0.61
C ILE A 334 -17.54 -7.82 0.77
N ILE A 335 -16.97 -7.21 -0.27
CA ILE A 335 -15.64 -6.60 -0.25
C ILE A 335 -15.82 -5.10 -0.09
N SER A 336 -15.24 -4.50 0.97
CA SER A 336 -15.41 -3.07 1.24
C SER A 336 -14.11 -2.42 1.71
N SER A 337 -13.84 -1.19 1.28
CA SER A 337 -12.67 -0.42 1.69
C SER A 337 -13.00 0.46 2.92
N SER A 338 -12.05 0.68 3.84
CA SER A 338 -10.61 0.47 3.79
C SER A 338 -10.17 -0.89 4.35
N GLY A 339 -9.03 -1.39 3.85
CA GLY A 339 -8.47 -2.68 4.28
C GLY A 339 -8.03 -2.73 5.74
N MET A 340 -7.61 -1.61 6.35
CA MET A 340 -7.24 -1.51 7.77
C MET A 340 -8.40 -1.03 8.66
N MET A 341 -9.62 -0.91 8.11
CA MET A 341 -10.85 -0.53 8.83
C MET A 341 -10.75 0.83 9.54
N THR A 342 -10.00 1.76 8.94
CA THR A 342 -9.78 3.09 9.51
C THR A 342 -10.92 4.06 9.21
N GLY A 343 -11.64 3.86 8.10
CA GLY A 343 -12.70 4.74 7.63
C GLY A 343 -13.50 4.12 6.48
N GLY A 344 -14.45 4.86 5.92
CA GLY A 344 -15.23 4.46 4.75
C GLY A 344 -16.41 3.54 5.04
N ARG A 345 -16.97 2.98 3.97
CA ARG A 345 -18.19 2.14 4.02
C ARG A 345 -18.03 0.87 4.85
N VAL A 346 -16.82 0.33 4.93
CA VAL A 346 -16.51 -0.86 5.73
C VAL A 346 -16.91 -0.70 7.20
N LEU A 347 -16.82 0.53 7.76
CA LEU A 347 -17.22 0.76 9.15
C LEU A 347 -18.72 0.53 9.38
N HIS A 348 -19.58 0.84 8.41
CA HIS A 348 -21.02 0.56 8.49
C HIS A 348 -21.26 -0.95 8.45
N HIS A 349 -20.56 -1.68 7.58
CA HIS A 349 -20.68 -3.15 7.57
C HIS A 349 -20.18 -3.77 8.87
N LEU A 350 -19.03 -3.34 9.40
CA LEU A 350 -18.52 -3.80 10.69
C LEU A 350 -19.50 -3.54 11.83
N TYR A 351 -20.10 -2.33 11.88
CA TYR A 351 -21.08 -1.97 12.91
C TYR A 351 -22.26 -2.95 12.98
N HIS A 352 -22.73 -3.40 11.83
CA HIS A 352 -23.86 -4.37 11.75
C HIS A 352 -23.40 -5.80 11.92
N ARG A 353 -22.30 -6.22 11.30
CA ARG A 353 -21.92 -7.62 11.14
C ARG A 353 -21.05 -8.18 12.26
N LEU A 354 -20.23 -7.37 12.95
CA LEU A 354 -19.44 -7.85 14.08
C LEU A 354 -20.30 -8.44 15.20
N ARG A 355 -21.54 -8.00 15.34
CA ARG A 355 -22.51 -8.46 16.36
C ARG A 355 -23.18 -9.79 16.00
N ASN A 356 -23.09 -10.21 14.72
CA ASN A 356 -23.77 -11.40 14.21
C ASN A 356 -22.85 -12.64 14.27
N PRO A 357 -23.14 -13.65 15.09
CA PRO A 357 -22.30 -14.85 15.23
C PRO A 357 -22.29 -15.75 13.98
N HIS A 358 -23.21 -15.55 13.04
CA HIS A 358 -23.24 -16.30 11.79
C HIS A 358 -22.34 -15.74 10.72
N ASP A 359 -22.05 -14.42 10.77
CA ASP A 359 -21.18 -13.76 9.80
C ASP A 359 -19.71 -14.09 10.05
N THR A 360 -18.91 -14.01 8.99
CA THR A 360 -17.45 -14.13 9.06
C THR A 360 -16.81 -12.85 8.55
N LEU A 361 -15.81 -12.33 9.29
CA LEU A 361 -14.90 -11.29 8.86
C LEU A 361 -13.59 -11.94 8.42
N LEU A 362 -13.24 -11.82 7.15
CA LEU A 362 -11.96 -12.29 6.62
C LEU A 362 -10.97 -11.13 6.51
N ILE A 363 -9.92 -11.19 7.29
CA ILE A 363 -8.78 -10.24 7.22
C ILE A 363 -7.77 -10.82 6.23
N ALA A 364 -7.67 -10.21 5.05
CA ALA A 364 -6.89 -10.70 3.92
C ALA A 364 -5.57 -9.92 3.69
N GLY A 365 -5.06 -9.19 4.68
CA GLY A 365 -3.85 -8.37 4.52
C GLY A 365 -3.30 -7.83 5.83
N TYR A 366 -2.17 -7.13 5.72
CA TYR A 366 -1.50 -6.50 6.85
C TYR A 366 -2.41 -5.51 7.60
N GLN A 367 -2.29 -5.51 8.93
CA GLN A 367 -3.00 -4.57 9.81
C GLN A 367 -1.97 -3.81 10.65
N ALA A 368 -1.81 -2.53 10.36
CA ALA A 368 -0.86 -1.66 11.07
C ALA A 368 -1.29 -1.43 12.53
N GLU A 369 -0.32 -1.27 13.39
CA GLU A 369 -0.55 -0.93 14.80
C GLU A 369 -1.39 0.34 14.96
N GLY A 370 -2.30 0.35 15.94
CA GLY A 370 -3.22 1.45 16.18
C GLY A 370 -4.43 1.53 15.22
N THR A 371 -4.66 0.50 14.40
CA THR A 371 -5.86 0.37 13.56
C THR A 371 -6.88 -0.59 14.15
N ARG A 372 -8.18 -0.42 13.78
CA ARG A 372 -9.24 -1.35 14.17
C ARG A 372 -9.00 -2.76 13.65
N GLY A 373 -8.43 -2.88 12.46
CA GLY A 373 -8.07 -4.17 11.90
C GLY A 373 -7.07 -4.91 12.78
N ARG A 374 -6.06 -4.20 13.30
CA ARG A 374 -5.10 -4.77 14.24
C ARG A 374 -5.75 -5.18 15.56
N ASP A 375 -6.63 -4.36 16.10
CA ASP A 375 -7.40 -4.69 17.30
C ASP A 375 -8.18 -5.99 17.15
N LEU A 376 -8.77 -6.24 15.97
CA LEU A 376 -9.52 -7.46 15.67
C LEU A 376 -8.60 -8.68 15.50
N VAL A 377 -7.45 -8.51 14.85
CA VAL A 377 -6.42 -9.58 14.73
C VAL A 377 -5.88 -9.97 16.11
N ASP A 378 -5.70 -8.99 17.00
CA ASP A 378 -5.21 -9.20 18.36
C ASP A 378 -6.32 -9.77 19.30
N GLY A 379 -7.55 -10.01 18.79
CA GLY A 379 -8.65 -10.68 19.49
C GLY A 379 -9.37 -9.80 20.51
N LYS A 380 -9.43 -8.47 20.31
CA LYS A 380 -10.21 -7.59 21.20
C LYS A 380 -11.69 -7.98 21.16
N PRO A 381 -12.36 -8.11 22.33
CA PRO A 381 -13.76 -8.54 22.41
C PRO A 381 -14.75 -7.47 21.93
N SER A 382 -14.32 -6.23 21.82
CA SER A 382 -15.07 -5.11 21.25
C SER A 382 -14.18 -4.09 20.61
N ILE A 383 -14.71 -3.33 19.65
CA ILE A 383 -14.02 -2.20 19.03
C ILE A 383 -14.94 -0.98 18.95
N ARG A 384 -14.34 0.21 18.97
CA ARG A 384 -15.11 1.46 18.92
C ARG A 384 -15.38 1.88 17.47
N ILE A 385 -16.69 1.94 17.10
CA ILE A 385 -17.17 2.39 15.78
C ILE A 385 -18.24 3.46 16.01
N PHE A 386 -18.14 4.61 15.34
CA PHE A 386 -19.07 5.74 15.44
C PHE A 386 -19.32 6.23 16.87
N GLY A 387 -18.35 6.06 17.76
CA GLY A 387 -18.46 6.46 19.18
C GLY A 387 -19.03 5.37 20.10
N GLU A 388 -19.53 4.27 19.56
CA GLU A 388 -20.10 3.14 20.31
C GLU A 388 -19.13 1.96 20.40
N GLU A 389 -19.17 1.22 21.52
CA GLU A 389 -18.52 -0.08 21.66
C GLU A 389 -19.33 -1.16 20.96
N VAL A 390 -18.75 -1.76 19.93
CA VAL A 390 -19.36 -2.83 19.13
C VAL A 390 -18.75 -4.15 19.55
N PRO A 391 -19.54 -5.08 20.13
CA PRO A 391 -19.02 -6.40 20.51
C PRO A 391 -18.67 -7.22 19.28
N VAL A 392 -17.57 -7.97 19.37
CA VAL A 392 -17.12 -8.92 18.33
C VAL A 392 -17.67 -10.29 18.64
N ARG A 393 -18.69 -10.72 17.89
CA ARG A 393 -19.35 -12.03 18.01
C ARG A 393 -19.23 -12.86 16.74
N CYS A 394 -18.94 -12.22 15.61
CA CYS A 394 -18.72 -12.88 14.34
C CYS A 394 -17.44 -13.74 14.36
N ASN A 395 -17.35 -14.66 13.41
CA ASN A 395 -16.11 -15.38 13.16
C ASN A 395 -15.06 -14.43 12.58
N ILE A 396 -13.81 -14.53 13.06
CA ILE A 396 -12.69 -13.80 12.48
C ILE A 396 -11.71 -14.81 11.90
N GLU A 397 -11.50 -14.72 10.59
CA GLU A 397 -10.50 -15.47 9.85
C GLU A 397 -9.39 -14.53 9.40
N ASN A 398 -8.15 -15.00 9.45
CA ASN A 398 -6.98 -14.22 9.03
C ASN A 398 -6.19 -15.00 7.99
N MET A 399 -6.10 -14.45 6.79
CA MET A 399 -5.50 -15.12 5.64
C MET A 399 -4.42 -14.26 5.00
N GLY A 400 -3.18 -14.44 5.45
CA GLY A 400 -2.02 -13.70 4.95
C GLY A 400 -1.61 -14.04 3.50
N ALA A 401 -2.14 -15.13 2.93
CA ALA A 401 -1.82 -15.57 1.58
C ALA A 401 -2.11 -14.54 0.49
N PHE A 402 -3.12 -13.71 0.70
CA PHE A 402 -3.47 -12.62 -0.21
C PHE A 402 -2.78 -11.29 0.15
N SER A 403 -1.71 -11.30 0.94
CA SER A 403 -0.90 -10.09 1.13
C SER A 403 -0.30 -9.60 -0.18
N GLY A 404 -0.36 -8.31 -0.45
CA GLY A 404 0.33 -7.68 -1.59
C GLY A 404 1.85 -7.61 -1.42
N HIS A 405 2.35 -7.84 -0.19
CA HIS A 405 3.78 -7.81 0.09
C HIS A 405 4.39 -9.21 0.05
N ALA A 406 5.61 -9.29 -0.42
CA ALA A 406 6.46 -10.45 -0.27
C ALA A 406 6.61 -10.83 1.21
N ASP A 407 6.62 -12.13 1.50
CA ASP A 407 6.93 -12.61 2.84
C ASP A 407 8.45 -12.70 3.07
N ARG A 408 8.85 -13.08 4.29
CA ARG A 408 10.26 -13.18 4.67
C ARG A 408 11.09 -13.99 3.66
N GLU A 409 10.62 -15.15 3.26
CA GLU A 409 11.40 -16.02 2.37
C GLU A 409 11.44 -15.49 0.94
N GLU A 410 10.35 -14.87 0.47
CA GLU A 410 10.31 -14.21 -0.83
C GLU A 410 11.26 -13.00 -0.88
N LEU A 411 11.35 -12.22 0.21
CA LEU A 411 12.31 -11.12 0.35
C LEU A 411 13.75 -11.63 0.34
N PHE A 412 14.05 -12.75 1.04
CA PHE A 412 15.37 -13.37 0.99
C PHE A 412 15.69 -13.95 -0.40
N GLU A 413 14.72 -14.58 -1.06
CA GLU A 413 14.89 -15.07 -2.45
C GLU A 413 15.23 -13.91 -3.39
N TRP A 414 14.52 -12.78 -3.27
CA TRP A 414 14.80 -11.60 -4.08
C TRP A 414 16.21 -11.04 -3.82
N MET A 415 16.61 -10.92 -2.55
CA MET A 415 17.97 -10.48 -2.18
C MET A 415 19.06 -11.45 -2.62
N SER A 416 18.77 -12.75 -2.69
CA SER A 416 19.73 -13.78 -3.14
C SER A 416 20.13 -13.63 -4.61
N ALA A 417 19.40 -12.84 -5.40
CA ALA A 417 19.73 -12.56 -6.79
C ALA A 417 20.90 -11.58 -6.96
N PHE A 418 21.31 -10.89 -5.89
CA PHE A 418 22.45 -9.98 -5.92
C PHE A 418 23.75 -10.77 -6.07
N GLU A 419 24.54 -10.45 -7.09
CA GLU A 419 25.83 -11.09 -7.37
C GLU A 419 26.89 -10.67 -6.37
N ASP A 420 26.83 -9.40 -5.92
CA ASP A 420 27.70 -8.85 -4.89
C ASP A 420 26.85 -8.23 -3.77
N LYS A 421 27.33 -8.34 -2.53
CA LYS A 421 26.66 -7.71 -1.39
C LYS A 421 26.73 -6.18 -1.47
N PRO A 422 25.61 -5.47 -1.22
CA PRO A 422 25.63 -4.01 -1.10
C PRO A 422 26.60 -3.55 0.00
N LYS A 423 27.23 -2.39 -0.20
CA LYS A 423 28.09 -1.80 0.86
C LYS A 423 27.31 -1.43 2.10
N MET A 424 26.07 -1.02 1.90
CA MET A 424 25.11 -0.68 2.94
C MET A 424 23.70 -1.14 2.53
N THR A 425 22.96 -1.72 3.46
CA THR A 425 21.57 -2.09 3.30
C THR A 425 20.76 -1.42 4.41
N PHE A 426 19.73 -0.66 4.03
CA PHE A 426 18.78 -0.07 4.98
C PHE A 426 17.51 -0.90 4.98
N THR A 427 17.13 -1.45 6.15
CA THR A 427 15.81 -2.03 6.35
C THR A 427 14.84 -0.94 6.75
N VAL A 428 13.85 -0.70 5.90
CA VAL A 428 12.86 0.37 6.04
C VAL A 428 11.45 -0.22 5.93
N HIS A 429 10.42 0.59 6.14
CA HIS A 429 9.03 0.17 5.96
C HIS A 429 8.68 -1.09 6.75
N GLY A 430 8.89 -1.06 8.08
CA GLY A 430 8.61 -2.15 9.00
C GLY A 430 8.48 -1.67 10.43
N GLU A 431 7.85 -2.48 11.27
CA GLU A 431 7.63 -2.21 12.70
C GLU A 431 8.51 -3.07 13.59
N ASN A 432 8.97 -2.50 14.71
CA ASN A 432 9.65 -3.27 15.74
C ASN A 432 8.65 -4.14 16.55
N PRO A 433 9.06 -5.32 17.04
CA PRO A 433 10.43 -5.91 17.02
C PRO A 433 10.77 -6.62 15.69
N GLY A 434 9.80 -6.81 14.79
CA GLY A 434 9.97 -7.60 13.56
C GLY A 434 11.05 -7.05 12.64
N LEU A 435 11.10 -5.73 12.47
CA LEU A 435 12.13 -5.04 11.68
C LEU A 435 13.55 -5.32 12.16
N SER A 436 13.79 -5.23 13.47
CA SER A 436 15.12 -5.50 14.06
C SER A 436 15.53 -6.97 13.93
N ALA A 437 14.58 -7.89 14.11
CA ALA A 437 14.83 -9.33 13.93
C ALA A 437 15.17 -9.64 12.46
N TYR A 438 14.46 -9.05 11.51
CA TYR A 438 14.74 -9.22 10.08
C TYR A 438 16.11 -8.65 9.69
N ALA A 439 16.47 -7.48 10.20
CA ALA A 439 17.80 -6.90 9.96
C ALA A 439 18.92 -7.81 10.46
N GLU A 440 18.75 -8.44 11.63
CA GLU A 440 19.72 -9.40 12.17
C GLU A 440 19.77 -10.68 11.34
N GLU A 441 18.64 -11.15 10.84
CA GLU A 441 18.59 -12.31 9.95
C GLU A 441 19.31 -12.05 8.62
N ILE A 442 19.19 -10.84 8.03
CA ILE A 442 19.95 -10.46 6.83
C ILE A 442 21.46 -10.48 7.13
N ARG A 443 21.90 -9.94 8.29
CA ARG A 443 23.32 -9.98 8.68
C ARG A 443 23.83 -11.42 8.79
N THR A 444 23.06 -12.30 9.40
CA THR A 444 23.49 -13.68 9.66
C THR A 444 23.41 -14.57 8.42
N ARG A 445 22.34 -14.48 7.62
CA ARG A 445 22.13 -15.33 6.43
C ARG A 445 22.94 -14.89 5.22
N LEU A 446 23.04 -13.56 4.98
CA LEU A 446 23.68 -13.02 3.79
C LEU A 446 25.05 -12.36 4.07
N GLY A 447 25.40 -12.14 5.32
CA GLY A 447 26.65 -11.46 5.69
C GLY A 447 26.68 -9.99 5.27
N TRP A 448 25.51 -9.34 5.12
CA TRP A 448 25.39 -7.97 4.66
C TRP A 448 25.54 -6.96 5.80
N ASN A 449 26.00 -5.74 5.46
CA ASN A 449 26.01 -4.60 6.38
C ASN A 449 24.62 -3.96 6.40
N VAL A 450 23.85 -4.16 7.48
CA VAL A 450 22.47 -3.72 7.59
C VAL A 450 22.32 -2.64 8.65
N ILE A 451 21.60 -1.57 8.31
CA ILE A 451 21.27 -0.45 9.18
C ILE A 451 19.75 -0.38 9.31
N VAL A 452 19.27 -0.24 10.54
CA VAL A 452 17.87 0.09 10.86
C VAL A 452 17.84 1.59 11.21
N PRO A 453 17.41 2.46 10.30
CA PRO A 453 17.51 3.89 10.53
C PRO A 453 16.45 4.39 11.53
N ASP A 454 16.78 5.50 12.20
CA ASP A 454 15.86 6.26 13.01
C ASP A 454 15.18 7.41 12.21
N TYR A 455 14.03 7.84 12.68
CA TYR A 455 13.35 9.02 12.11
C TYR A 455 14.24 10.26 12.25
N LEU A 456 14.39 11.01 11.15
CA LEU A 456 15.28 12.17 10.97
C LEU A 456 16.77 11.86 11.00
N GLU A 457 17.16 10.61 11.09
CA GLU A 457 18.57 10.22 10.97
C GLU A 457 19.12 10.58 9.58
N SER A 458 20.40 10.98 9.53
CA SER A 458 21.11 11.27 8.29
C SER A 458 22.35 10.39 8.17
N VAL A 459 22.52 9.73 7.02
CA VAL A 459 23.62 8.82 6.77
C VAL A 459 24.39 9.25 5.50
N GLN A 460 25.71 9.27 5.58
CA GLN A 460 26.58 9.49 4.42
C GLN A 460 26.66 8.19 3.59
N LEU A 461 26.17 8.22 2.34
CA LEU A 461 26.18 7.07 1.44
C LEU A 461 27.49 6.98 0.65
N PHE A 462 27.88 8.10 0.05
CA PHE A 462 29.13 8.22 -0.70
C PHE A 462 29.82 9.55 -0.37
N LYS A 463 31.15 9.53 -0.39
CA LYS A 463 31.99 10.70 -0.17
C LYS A 463 32.96 10.88 -1.33
N GLY A 464 32.99 12.07 -1.92
CA GLY A 464 33.97 12.42 -2.95
C GLY A 464 33.90 11.59 -4.23
N ILE A 465 32.67 11.16 -4.69
CA ILE A 465 32.49 10.41 -5.94
C ILE A 465 32.46 11.31 -7.17
#